data_9f66469dc318435f56533d5b9880598c
#
_entry.id   9f66469dc318435f56533d5b9880598c
#
_cell.length_a   1.000
_cell.length_b   1.000
_cell.length_c   1.000
_cell.angle_alpha   90.00
_cell.angle_beta   90.00
_cell.angle_gamma   90.00
#
_symmetry.space_group_name_H-M   'P 1'
#
loop_
_entity.id
_entity.type
_entity.pdbx_description
1 polymer ?
#
loop_
_entity_poly.entity_id
_entity_poly.type
_entity_poly.pdbx_seq_one_letter_code
_entity_poly.pdbx_strand_id
1 'polypeptide(L)'
;MFKHEKMLFHPVAVEKANPQYAALLQEQLGGANGELKAAMQYMSQSFRIKDQEIKDLFLDIAAEELGHMEMVAQTINLLNLSLIHISEPTRLQLI
;
A
#
# COMPACT_ATOMS: atom_id res chain seq x y z
N MET A 1 -10.94 -12.80 -17.76
CA MET A 1 -11.44 -12.21 -16.51
C MET A 1 -10.27 -11.88 -15.60
N PHE A 2 -10.27 -10.68 -15.05
CA PHE A 2 -9.22 -10.27 -14.10
C PHE A 2 -9.35 -11.01 -12.78
N LYS A 3 -8.22 -11.52 -12.28
CA LYS A 3 -8.13 -12.14 -10.96
C LYS A 3 -6.84 -11.73 -10.30
N HIS A 4 -6.91 -11.44 -9.02
CA HIS A 4 -5.73 -11.09 -8.23
C HIS A 4 -5.90 -11.59 -6.81
N GLU A 5 -4.90 -12.31 -6.33
CA GLU A 5 -4.86 -12.71 -4.93
C GLU A 5 -3.98 -11.75 -4.17
N LYS A 6 -4.53 -11.19 -3.10
CA LYS A 6 -3.78 -10.27 -2.25
C LYS A 6 -2.71 -11.04 -1.50
N MET A 7 -1.45 -10.66 -1.72
CA MET A 7 -0.33 -11.26 -1.04
C MET A 7 0.80 -10.26 -0.94
N LEU A 8 1.34 -10.09 0.26
CA LEU A 8 2.51 -9.25 0.44
C LEU A 8 3.76 -10.05 0.09
N PHE A 9 4.66 -9.45 -0.70
CA PHE A 9 5.90 -10.11 -1.08
C PHE A 9 6.79 -10.39 0.11
N HIS A 10 6.77 -9.51 1.10
CA HIS A 10 7.63 -9.61 2.27
C HIS A 10 6.86 -9.21 3.52
N PRO A 11 7.12 -9.87 4.65
CA PRO A 11 6.59 -9.39 5.90
C PRO A 11 7.17 -8.01 6.22
N VAL A 12 6.33 -7.15 6.77
CA VAL A 12 6.72 -5.79 7.11
C VAL A 12 7.17 -5.74 8.55
N ALA A 13 8.37 -5.22 8.78
CA ALA A 13 8.92 -5.07 10.13
C ALA A 13 9.82 -3.85 10.21
N VAL A 14 9.89 -3.25 11.38
CA VAL A 14 10.80 -2.13 11.65
C VAL A 14 11.52 -2.39 12.98
N GLU A 15 12.76 -1.90 13.10
CA GLU A 15 13.54 -2.12 14.32
C GLU A 15 13.10 -1.24 15.47
N LYS A 16 12.71 -0.01 15.18
CA LYS A 16 12.28 0.95 16.19
C LYS A 16 11.39 2.00 15.57
N ALA A 17 10.65 2.71 16.41
CA ALA A 17 9.79 3.79 15.96
C ALA A 17 10.61 4.94 15.37
N ASN A 18 10.02 5.58 14.38
CA ASN A 18 10.60 6.77 13.77
C ASN A 18 9.46 7.57 13.11
N PRO A 19 8.79 8.44 13.91
CA PRO A 19 7.65 9.21 13.39
C PRO A 19 8.01 10.14 12.23
N GLN A 20 9.22 10.65 12.20
CA GLN A 20 9.65 11.51 11.12
C GLN A 20 9.74 10.75 9.81
N TYR A 21 10.27 9.55 9.87
CA TYR A 21 10.35 8.70 8.68
C TYR A 21 8.96 8.24 8.25
N ALA A 22 8.09 8.00 9.22
CA ALA A 22 6.69 7.66 8.92
C ALA A 22 6.01 8.79 8.14
N ALA A 23 6.26 10.03 8.51
CA ALA A 23 5.69 11.17 7.79
C ALA A 23 6.19 11.25 6.36
N LEU A 24 7.46 10.98 6.12
CA LEU A 24 8.01 10.96 4.77
C LEU A 24 7.38 9.86 3.93
N LEU A 25 7.19 8.67 4.50
CA LEU A 25 6.55 7.56 3.80
C LEU A 25 5.09 7.87 3.50
N GLN A 26 4.41 8.55 4.41
CA GLN A 26 3.02 8.93 4.19
C GLN A 26 2.88 9.89 3.01
N GLU A 27 3.82 10.80 2.86
CA GLU A 27 3.85 11.68 1.70
C GLU A 27 4.06 10.88 0.42
N GLN A 28 4.91 9.89 0.45
CA GLN A 28 5.14 9.01 -0.69
C GLN A 28 3.88 8.22 -1.04
N LEU A 29 3.13 7.78 -0.04
CA LEU A 29 1.91 7.01 -0.24
C LEU A 29 0.80 7.84 -0.84
N GLY A 30 0.53 9.00 -0.26
CA GLY A 30 -0.62 9.83 -0.62
C GLY A 30 -0.30 11.18 -1.25
N GLY A 31 0.95 11.45 -1.54
CA GLY A 31 1.34 12.72 -2.16
C GLY A 31 0.96 12.80 -3.64
N ALA A 32 1.25 13.94 -4.23
CA ALA A 32 0.82 14.25 -5.60
C ALA A 32 1.31 13.23 -6.65
N ASN A 33 2.47 12.64 -6.42
CA ASN A 33 3.05 11.64 -7.31
C ASN A 33 3.20 10.29 -6.61
N GLY A 34 2.31 10.00 -5.67
CA GLY A 34 2.41 8.78 -4.87
C GLY A 34 1.83 7.55 -5.52
N GLU A 35 1.96 6.43 -4.83
CA GLU A 35 1.51 5.13 -5.30
C GLU A 35 -0.01 5.08 -5.49
N LEU A 36 -0.77 5.80 -4.68
CA LEU A 36 -2.22 5.83 -4.81
C LEU A 36 -2.63 6.41 -6.16
N LYS A 37 -1.98 7.49 -6.58
CA LYS A 37 -2.27 8.10 -7.87
C LYS A 37 -1.98 7.13 -9.01
N ALA A 38 -0.85 6.44 -8.94
CA ALA A 38 -0.47 5.46 -9.95
C ALA A 38 -1.51 4.34 -10.05
N ALA A 39 -1.90 3.77 -8.91
CA ALA A 39 -2.90 2.70 -8.89
C ALA A 39 -4.22 3.15 -9.51
N MET A 40 -4.67 4.35 -9.13
CA MET A 40 -5.92 4.90 -9.66
C MET A 40 -5.86 5.16 -11.16
N GLN A 41 -4.72 5.61 -11.65
CA GLN A 41 -4.54 5.84 -13.09
C GLN A 41 -4.63 4.54 -13.88
N TYR A 42 -3.92 3.50 -13.46
CA TYR A 42 -3.99 2.22 -14.13
C TYR A 42 -5.39 1.64 -14.10
N MET A 43 -6.05 1.71 -12.97
CA MET A 43 -7.41 1.22 -12.84
C MET A 43 -8.37 1.99 -13.74
N SER A 44 -8.29 3.31 -13.72
CA SER A 44 -9.16 4.15 -14.53
C SER A 44 -8.94 3.90 -16.03
N GLN A 45 -7.69 3.79 -16.44
CA GLN A 45 -7.36 3.56 -17.84
C GLN A 45 -7.84 2.19 -18.31
N SER A 46 -7.88 1.19 -17.43
CA SER A 46 -8.32 -0.14 -17.80
C SER A 46 -9.74 -0.15 -18.35
N PHE A 47 -10.59 0.76 -17.89
CA PHE A 47 -11.98 0.82 -18.34
C PHE A 47 -12.13 1.29 -19.80
N ARG A 48 -11.10 1.89 -20.35
CA ARG A 48 -11.10 2.38 -21.75
C ARG A 48 -10.48 1.39 -22.71
N ILE A 49 -9.89 0.33 -22.21
CA ILE A 49 -9.17 -0.63 -23.03
C ILE A 49 -10.14 -1.71 -23.48
N LYS A 50 -10.18 -1.95 -24.78
CA LYS A 50 -11.08 -2.96 -25.36
C LYS A 50 -10.46 -4.34 -25.41
N ASP A 51 -9.14 -4.41 -25.56
CA ASP A 51 -8.44 -5.69 -25.59
C ASP A 51 -8.39 -6.25 -24.17
N GLN A 52 -8.94 -7.45 -23.98
CA GLN A 52 -9.07 -8.04 -22.67
C GLN A 52 -7.72 -8.35 -22.02
N GLU A 53 -6.75 -8.80 -22.80
CA GLU A 53 -5.44 -9.11 -22.24
C GLU A 53 -4.74 -7.86 -21.74
N ILE A 54 -4.83 -6.77 -22.48
CA ILE A 54 -4.22 -5.50 -22.08
C ILE A 54 -4.98 -4.92 -20.91
N LYS A 55 -6.29 -5.03 -20.89
CA LYS A 55 -7.10 -4.57 -19.77
C LYS A 55 -6.72 -5.30 -18.49
N ASP A 56 -6.58 -6.63 -18.58
CA ASP A 56 -6.20 -7.43 -17.42
C ASP A 56 -4.80 -7.07 -16.92
N LEU A 57 -3.87 -6.76 -17.83
CA LEU A 57 -2.54 -6.31 -17.47
C LEU A 57 -2.61 -5.00 -16.66
N PHE A 58 -3.40 -4.03 -17.11
CA PHE A 58 -3.53 -2.77 -16.40
C PHE A 58 -4.14 -2.96 -15.02
N LEU A 59 -5.13 -3.84 -14.90
CA LEU A 59 -5.73 -4.16 -13.60
C LEU A 59 -4.76 -4.89 -12.69
N ASP A 60 -3.93 -5.76 -13.25
CA ASP A 60 -2.91 -6.45 -12.48
C ASP A 60 -1.87 -5.48 -11.93
N ILE A 61 -1.43 -4.53 -12.76
CA ILE A 61 -0.50 -3.50 -12.31
C ILE A 61 -1.13 -2.66 -11.18
N ALA A 62 -2.40 -2.28 -11.34
CA ALA A 62 -3.10 -1.53 -10.30
C ALA A 62 -3.15 -2.32 -9.00
N ALA A 63 -3.42 -3.62 -9.07
CA ALA A 63 -3.47 -4.48 -7.89
C ALA A 63 -2.10 -4.59 -7.22
N GLU A 64 -1.03 -4.68 -8.00
CA GLU A 64 0.33 -4.70 -7.43
C GLU A 64 0.65 -3.39 -6.73
N GLU A 65 0.26 -2.25 -7.31
CA GLU A 65 0.46 -0.96 -6.66
C GLU A 65 -0.30 -0.88 -5.34
N LEU A 66 -1.51 -1.44 -5.30
CA LEU A 66 -2.27 -1.48 -4.04
C LEU A 66 -1.56 -2.34 -3.00
N GLY A 67 -0.94 -3.44 -3.41
CA GLY A 67 -0.11 -4.26 -2.51
C GLY A 67 1.08 -3.50 -1.96
N HIS A 68 1.76 -2.72 -2.80
CA HIS A 68 2.85 -1.87 -2.37
C HIS A 68 2.37 -0.83 -1.36
N MET A 69 1.22 -0.21 -1.62
CA MET A 69 0.62 0.75 -0.70
C MET A 69 0.34 0.12 0.65
N GLU A 70 -0.14 -1.12 0.66
CA GLU A 70 -0.41 -1.80 1.91
C GLU A 70 0.88 -2.01 2.72
N MET A 71 1.97 -2.41 2.06
CA MET A 71 3.26 -2.56 2.75
C MET A 71 3.77 -1.23 3.29
N VAL A 72 3.63 -0.15 2.51
CA VAL A 72 4.04 1.18 2.97
C VAL A 72 3.19 1.62 4.14
N ALA A 73 1.88 1.43 4.05
CA ALA A 73 0.97 1.80 5.15
C ALA A 73 1.28 1.04 6.43
N GLN A 74 1.57 -0.26 6.33
CA GLN A 74 1.97 -1.05 7.49
C GLN A 74 3.27 -0.54 8.09
N THR A 75 4.23 -0.18 7.24
CA THR A 75 5.50 0.36 7.70
C THR A 75 5.29 1.67 8.44
N ILE A 76 4.46 2.57 7.90
CA ILE A 76 4.13 3.82 8.57
C ILE A 76 3.54 3.55 9.96
N ASN A 77 2.61 2.61 10.03
CA ASN A 77 1.98 2.26 11.30
C ASN A 77 3.01 1.74 12.30
N LEU A 78 3.88 0.83 11.87
CA LEU A 78 4.91 0.27 12.73
C LEU A 78 5.91 1.33 13.20
N LEU A 79 6.28 2.27 12.35
CA LEU A 79 7.20 3.34 12.72
C LEU A 79 6.61 4.25 13.79
N ASN A 80 5.28 4.34 13.88
CA ASN A 80 4.61 5.14 14.89
C ASN A 80 4.24 4.36 16.15
N LEU A 81 4.28 3.03 16.11
CA LEU A 81 3.66 2.19 17.14
C LEU A 81 4.29 2.28 18.52
N SER A 82 5.60 2.42 18.59
CA SER A 82 6.24 2.42 19.91
C SER A 82 5.80 3.61 20.76
N LEU A 83 5.10 4.58 20.17
CA LEU A 83 4.55 5.71 20.89
C LEU A 83 3.22 5.38 21.58
N ILE A 84 2.52 4.34 21.13
CA ILE A 84 1.18 4.04 21.60
C ILE A 84 0.95 2.59 22.00
N HIS A 85 1.80 1.67 21.58
CA HIS A 85 1.51 0.25 21.74
C HIS A 85 1.99 -0.36 23.06
N ILE A 86 2.75 0.35 23.82
CA ILE A 86 3.45 -0.19 25.01
C ILE A 86 2.50 -0.94 25.93
N SER A 87 1.31 -0.42 26.14
CA SER A 87 0.37 -1.01 27.07
C SER A 87 -0.74 -1.82 26.42
N GLU A 88 -0.88 -1.77 25.09
CA GLU A 88 -1.99 -2.42 24.39
C GLU A 88 -1.57 -3.01 23.05
N PRO A 89 -0.68 -3.98 23.05
CA PRO A 89 -0.21 -4.54 21.78
C PRO A 89 -1.29 -5.25 20.98
N THR A 90 -2.29 -5.82 21.64
CA THR A 90 -3.35 -6.53 20.95
C THR A 90 -4.19 -5.62 20.06
N ARG A 91 -4.37 -4.40 20.48
CA ARG A 91 -5.15 -3.42 19.70
C ARG A 91 -4.54 -3.14 18.35
N LEU A 92 -3.25 -3.26 18.21
CA LEU A 92 -2.53 -2.95 16.99
C LEU A 92 -2.92 -3.86 15.83
N GLN A 93 -3.40 -5.04 16.14
CA GLN A 93 -3.80 -6.01 15.13
C GLN A 93 -5.10 -5.62 14.44
N LEU A 94 -5.83 -4.69 15.01
CA LEU A 94 -7.11 -4.24 14.48
C LEU A 94 -6.96 -3.05 13.53
N ILE A 95 -5.82 -2.46 13.49
CA ILE A 95 -5.51 -1.33 12.64
C ILE A 95 -4.88 -1.81 11.36
#